data_34f6a32a489336d05475ba53c45dfcc9
#
_entry.id   34f6a32a489336d05475ba53c45dfcc9
#
_cell.length_a   1.000
_cell.length_b   1.000
_cell.length_c   1.000
_cell.angle_alpha   90.00
_cell.angle_beta   90.00
_cell.angle_gamma   90.00
#
_symmetry.space_group_name_H-M   'P 1'
#
loop_
_entity.id
_entity.type
_entity.pdbx_description
1 polymer ?
#
loop_
_entity_poly.entity_id
_entity_poly.type
_entity_poly.pdbx_seq_one_letter_code
_entity_poly.pdbx_strand_id
1 'polypeptide(L)'
;MFIQIERANIWQLYTEQIAKDGGLLRGGGNVSSAKMYKSDSDAETVRPADFKIEYVKSEGKHYVLPDITKGLSFSSSLQRLRDIPIPGRVWLLPRDSKLPEGLVINYKTIDHPLLNVGKRMSMEDLIAKLKEVEAMMTNTGVKI
;
A
#
# COMPACT_ATOMS: atom_id res chain seq x y z
N MET A 1 19.16 -4.07 -7.41
CA MET A 1 20.10 -3.28 -6.59
C MET A 1 19.47 -1.95 -6.17
N PHE A 2 19.63 -1.58 -4.93
CA PHE A 2 19.14 -0.30 -4.45
C PHE A 2 20.23 0.75 -4.53
N ILE A 3 19.83 1.96 -4.90
CA ILE A 3 20.70 3.12 -4.88
C ILE A 3 20.60 3.74 -3.50
N GLN A 4 21.75 3.99 -2.86
CA GLN A 4 21.76 4.68 -1.58
C GLN A 4 21.74 6.18 -1.83
N ILE A 5 20.75 6.83 -1.25
CA ILE A 5 20.54 8.26 -1.39
C ILE A 5 20.68 8.91 -0.03
N GLU A 6 21.62 9.80 0.08
CA GLU A 6 21.92 10.50 1.33
C GLU A 6 21.30 11.89 1.40
N ARG A 7 20.84 12.42 0.28
CA ARG A 7 20.28 13.76 0.22
C ARG A 7 18.80 13.74 -0.12
N ALA A 8 18.04 14.44 0.67
CA ALA A 8 16.59 14.50 0.50
C ALA A 8 16.17 15.09 -0.86
N ASN A 9 16.96 15.99 -1.42
CA ASN A 9 16.60 16.66 -2.67
C ASN A 9 16.68 15.76 -3.91
N ILE A 10 17.24 14.55 -3.81
CA ILE A 10 17.27 13.59 -4.91
C ILE A 10 16.35 12.39 -4.67
N TRP A 11 15.54 12.44 -3.65
CA TRP A 11 14.59 11.37 -3.34
C TRP A 11 13.66 11.05 -4.50
N GLN A 12 13.30 12.06 -5.28
CA GLN A 12 12.43 11.83 -6.44
C GLN A 12 13.06 10.84 -7.42
N LEU A 13 14.33 11.07 -7.76
CA LEU A 13 15.05 10.19 -8.68
C LEU A 13 15.27 8.81 -8.06
N TYR A 14 15.62 8.77 -6.79
CA TYR A 14 15.81 7.53 -6.05
C TYR A 14 14.50 6.72 -6.02
N THR A 15 13.40 7.38 -5.74
CA THR A 15 12.08 6.75 -5.67
C THR A 15 11.72 6.13 -7.01
N GLU A 16 11.95 6.84 -8.12
CA GLU A 16 11.70 6.30 -9.45
C GLU A 16 12.61 5.11 -9.75
N GLN A 17 13.87 5.18 -9.37
CA GLN A 17 14.82 4.10 -9.60
C GLN A 17 14.42 2.84 -8.84
N ILE A 18 14.00 2.98 -7.59
CA ILE A 18 13.54 1.84 -6.79
C ILE A 18 12.28 1.23 -7.38
N ALA A 19 11.37 2.05 -7.89
CA ALA A 19 10.17 1.56 -8.52
C ALA A 19 10.50 0.75 -9.78
N LYS A 20 11.45 1.23 -10.59
CA LYS A 20 11.92 0.50 -11.78
C LYS A 20 12.59 -0.81 -11.40
N ASP A 21 13.26 -0.87 -10.27
CA ASP A 21 13.94 -2.07 -9.77
C ASP A 21 12.97 -3.00 -9.02
N GLY A 22 11.68 -2.68 -8.97
CA GLY A 22 10.67 -3.51 -8.35
C GLY A 22 10.15 -3.01 -7.01
N GLY A 23 10.61 -1.87 -6.53
CA GLY A 23 10.01 -1.17 -5.40
C GLY A 23 8.68 -0.56 -5.82
N LEU A 24 7.80 -0.31 -4.85
CA LEU A 24 6.44 0.17 -5.14
C LEU A 24 6.16 1.47 -4.42
N LEU A 25 5.47 2.37 -5.11
CA LEU A 25 5.13 3.70 -4.61
C LEU A 25 3.65 3.80 -4.31
N ARG A 26 3.33 4.47 -3.21
CA ARG A 26 1.96 4.80 -2.85
C ARG A 26 1.86 6.29 -2.58
N GLY A 27 0.94 6.95 -3.27
CA GLY A 27 0.68 8.37 -3.11
C GLY A 27 -0.54 8.65 -2.27
N GLY A 28 -0.72 9.91 -1.91
CA GLY A 28 -1.89 10.36 -1.17
C GLY A 28 -1.79 10.21 0.34
N GLY A 29 -0.64 9.76 0.85
CA GLY A 29 -0.41 9.68 2.28
C GLY A 29 -0.08 11.03 2.89
N ASN A 30 -0.01 11.08 4.22
CA ASN A 30 0.46 12.26 4.94
C ASN A 30 1.85 11.99 5.52
N VAL A 31 2.36 12.88 6.36
CA VAL A 31 3.71 12.74 6.92
C VAL A 31 3.85 11.51 7.81
N SER A 32 2.78 11.11 8.48
CA SER A 32 2.81 10.04 9.47
C SER A 32 2.18 8.72 9.00
N SER A 33 1.53 8.70 7.85
CA SER A 33 0.80 7.53 7.40
C SER A 33 0.68 7.47 5.88
N ALA A 34 0.83 6.27 5.34
CA ALA A 34 0.63 5.98 3.92
C ALA A 34 -0.85 5.72 3.57
N LYS A 35 -1.77 5.90 4.50
CA LYS A 35 -3.21 5.67 4.33
C LYS A 35 -3.55 4.26 3.86
N MET A 36 -2.96 3.27 4.50
CA MET A 36 -3.20 1.87 4.18
C MET A 36 -4.55 1.37 4.69
N TYR A 37 -5.09 2.01 5.71
CA TYR A 37 -6.37 1.66 6.31
C TYR A 37 -6.99 2.91 6.93
N LYS A 38 -8.27 2.81 7.30
CA LYS A 38 -8.97 3.88 7.99
C LYS A 38 -8.96 3.65 9.49
N SER A 39 -8.77 4.72 10.25
CA SER A 39 -8.83 4.68 11.70
C SER A 39 -9.93 5.64 12.15
N ASP A 40 -11.09 5.09 12.47
CA ASP A 40 -12.21 5.85 13.01
C ASP A 40 -12.18 5.75 14.55
N SER A 41 -13.02 6.54 15.22
CA SER A 41 -13.03 6.61 16.69
C SER A 41 -13.25 5.25 17.37
N ASP A 42 -13.99 4.36 16.72
CA ASP A 42 -14.40 3.07 17.29
C ASP A 42 -13.74 1.86 16.67
N ALA A 43 -13.16 1.99 15.48
CA ALA A 43 -12.61 0.83 14.76
C ALA A 43 -11.62 1.22 13.67
N GLU A 44 -10.72 0.30 13.39
CA GLU A 44 -9.85 0.38 12.21
C GLU A 44 -10.46 -0.50 11.13
N THR A 45 -10.61 0.05 9.93
CA THR A 45 -11.25 -0.65 8.81
C THR A 45 -10.52 -0.35 7.51
N VAL A 46 -10.90 -1.08 6.45
CA VAL A 46 -10.44 -0.81 5.10
C VAL A 46 -11.64 -0.39 4.23
N ARG A 47 -11.35 0.24 3.11
CA ARG A 47 -12.41 0.72 2.22
C ARG A 47 -12.99 -0.43 1.40
N PRO A 48 -14.33 -0.50 1.27
CA PRO A 48 -14.96 -1.51 0.40
C PRO A 48 -14.55 -1.40 -1.07
N ALA A 49 -14.10 -0.22 -1.51
CA ALA A 49 -13.57 -0.04 -2.86
C ALA A 49 -12.25 -0.79 -3.07
N ASP A 50 -11.47 -0.99 -2.01
CA ASP A 50 -10.15 -1.62 -2.08
C ASP A 50 -10.16 -3.10 -1.73
N PHE A 51 -11.17 -3.56 -0.99
CA PHE A 51 -11.23 -4.94 -0.51
C PHE A 51 -12.65 -5.47 -0.55
N LYS A 52 -12.78 -6.76 -0.83
CA LYS A 52 -14.05 -7.45 -0.75
C LYS A 52 -14.31 -7.85 0.69
N ILE A 53 -15.31 -7.25 1.31
CA ILE A 53 -15.60 -7.43 2.73
C ILE A 53 -16.87 -8.26 2.87
N GLU A 54 -16.81 -9.25 3.78
CA GLU A 54 -17.94 -10.10 4.13
C GLU A 54 -18.24 -9.96 5.62
N TYR A 55 -19.48 -9.69 5.97
CA TYR A 55 -19.90 -9.67 7.36
C TYR A 55 -20.54 -11.01 7.72
N VAL A 56 -19.97 -11.68 8.73
CA VAL A 56 -20.50 -12.95 9.24
C VAL A 56 -21.33 -12.65 10.48
N LYS A 57 -22.64 -12.59 10.31
CA LYS A 57 -23.58 -12.19 11.36
C LYS A 57 -23.52 -13.09 12.59
N SER A 58 -23.35 -14.39 12.39
CA SER A 58 -23.28 -15.36 13.49
C SER A 58 -22.08 -15.15 14.40
N GLU A 59 -21.00 -14.53 13.88
CA GLU A 59 -19.79 -14.25 14.63
C GLU A 59 -19.67 -12.78 15.03
N GLY A 60 -20.47 -11.92 14.44
CA GLY A 60 -20.36 -10.47 14.62
C GLY A 60 -19.04 -9.91 14.09
N LYS A 61 -18.47 -10.55 13.05
CA LYS A 61 -17.16 -10.20 12.52
C LYS A 61 -17.18 -9.92 11.03
N HIS A 62 -16.26 -9.05 10.61
CA HIS A 62 -15.99 -8.80 9.21
C HIS A 62 -14.78 -9.62 8.76
N TYR A 63 -14.88 -10.17 7.56
CA TYR A 63 -13.79 -10.89 6.89
C TYR A 63 -13.48 -10.25 5.56
N VAL A 64 -12.26 -10.44 5.11
CA VAL A 64 -11.82 -9.95 3.81
C VAL A 64 -11.50 -11.15 2.92
N LEU A 65 -12.00 -11.11 1.70
CA LEU A 65 -11.90 -12.20 0.74
C LEU A 65 -10.97 -11.80 -0.41
N PRO A 66 -10.25 -12.78 -0.99
CA PRO A 66 -9.47 -12.50 -2.19
C PRO A 66 -10.37 -12.01 -3.33
N ASP A 67 -9.88 -10.99 -4.04
CA ASP A 67 -10.55 -10.45 -5.22
C ASP A 67 -9.49 -9.82 -6.12
N ILE A 68 -9.24 -10.42 -7.27
CA ILE A 68 -8.19 -9.98 -8.18
C ILE A 68 -8.45 -8.62 -8.81
N THR A 69 -9.68 -8.12 -8.69
CA THR A 69 -10.06 -6.80 -9.21
C THR A 69 -9.87 -5.69 -8.21
N LYS A 70 -9.54 -6.03 -6.97
CA LYS A 70 -9.40 -5.07 -5.86
C LYS A 70 -8.03 -5.15 -5.21
N GLY A 71 -7.73 -4.14 -4.44
CA GLY A 71 -6.52 -4.04 -3.65
C GLY A 71 -6.12 -2.60 -3.42
N LEU A 72 -5.19 -2.40 -2.52
CA LEU A 72 -4.58 -1.10 -2.30
C LEU A 72 -3.68 -0.78 -3.48
N SER A 73 -3.90 0.38 -4.09
CA SER A 73 -3.16 0.79 -5.28
C SER A 73 -1.73 1.19 -4.96
N PHE A 74 -0.81 0.64 -5.71
CA PHE A 74 0.58 1.07 -5.75
C PHE A 74 0.92 1.48 -7.18
N SER A 75 2.06 2.13 -7.35
CA SER A 75 2.57 2.47 -8.66
C SER A 75 4.04 2.08 -8.75
N SER A 76 4.46 1.67 -9.92
CA SER A 76 5.87 1.46 -10.22
C SER A 76 6.55 2.72 -10.76
N SER A 77 5.81 3.82 -10.90
CA SER A 77 6.30 5.06 -11.50
C SER A 77 5.83 6.29 -10.73
N LEU A 78 6.75 7.18 -10.43
CA LEU A 78 6.43 8.46 -9.81
C LEU A 78 5.58 9.33 -10.76
N GLN A 79 5.87 9.26 -12.06
CA GLN A 79 5.11 10.03 -13.06
C GLN A 79 3.63 9.64 -13.05
N ARG A 80 3.35 8.35 -12.92
CA ARG A 80 1.96 7.89 -12.84
C ARG A 80 1.24 8.49 -11.63
N LEU A 81 1.91 8.60 -10.49
CA LEU A 81 1.32 9.22 -9.30
C LEU A 81 1.03 10.70 -9.52
N ARG A 82 1.88 11.38 -10.30
CA ARG A 82 1.68 12.79 -10.64
C ARG A 82 0.53 13.00 -11.62
N ASP A 83 0.29 12.02 -12.50
CA ASP A 83 -0.80 12.08 -13.46
C ASP A 83 -2.17 11.91 -12.79
N ILE A 84 -2.18 11.36 -11.58
CA ILE A 84 -3.38 11.24 -10.77
C ILE A 84 -3.35 12.38 -9.75
N PRO A 85 -4.32 13.31 -9.77
CA PRO A 85 -4.26 14.47 -8.88
C PRO A 85 -4.64 14.12 -7.44
N ILE A 86 -3.82 13.32 -6.81
CA ILE A 86 -3.99 12.96 -5.40
C ILE A 86 -2.96 13.74 -4.59
N PRO A 87 -3.36 14.72 -3.79
CA PRO A 87 -2.42 15.48 -2.97
C PRO A 87 -1.84 14.62 -1.85
N GLY A 88 -0.61 14.90 -1.47
CA GLY A 88 0.02 14.22 -0.35
C GLY A 88 1.46 13.87 -0.58
N ARG A 89 1.94 12.95 0.24
CA ARG A 89 3.32 12.47 0.19
C ARG A 89 3.38 11.15 -0.56
N VAL A 90 4.56 10.85 -1.07
CA VAL A 90 4.86 9.57 -1.69
C VAL A 90 5.57 8.67 -0.68
N TRP A 91 5.03 7.49 -0.51
CA TRP A 91 5.60 6.45 0.35
C TRP A 91 6.17 5.33 -0.51
N LEU A 92 7.30 4.81 -0.11
CA LEU A 92 8.00 3.75 -0.82
C LEU A 92 7.94 2.44 -0.04
N LEU A 93 7.48 1.38 -0.69
CA LEU A 93 7.66 0.01 -0.23
C LEU A 93 8.90 -0.55 -0.95
N PRO A 94 10.01 -0.77 -0.23
CA PRO A 94 11.24 -1.24 -0.88
C PRO A 94 11.06 -2.59 -1.57
N ARG A 95 11.81 -2.80 -2.64
CA ARG A 95 11.77 -4.01 -3.46
C ARG A 95 11.88 -5.31 -2.67
N ASP A 96 12.80 -5.35 -1.72
CA ASP A 96 13.08 -6.59 -0.98
C ASP A 96 12.22 -6.73 0.28
N SER A 97 11.15 -5.96 0.39
CA SER A 97 10.23 -6.07 1.50
C SER A 97 9.55 -7.43 1.50
N LYS A 98 9.55 -8.07 2.65
CA LYS A 98 8.87 -9.35 2.82
C LYS A 98 7.46 -9.10 3.33
N LEU A 99 6.48 -9.39 2.49
CA LEU A 99 5.09 -9.21 2.88
C LEU A 99 4.70 -10.18 4.00
N PRO A 100 3.84 -9.74 4.93
CA PRO A 100 3.25 -10.64 5.90
C PRO A 100 2.52 -11.79 5.21
N GLU A 101 2.52 -12.96 5.84
CA GLU A 101 1.83 -14.11 5.30
C GLU A 101 0.36 -13.79 5.03
N GLY A 102 -0.12 -14.23 3.88
CA GLY A 102 -1.50 -14.02 3.48
C GLY A 102 -1.74 -12.78 2.64
N LEU A 103 -0.77 -11.86 2.55
CA LEU A 103 -0.86 -10.73 1.63
C LEU A 103 -0.12 -11.03 0.35
N VAL A 104 -0.64 -10.53 -0.76
CA VAL A 104 -0.05 -10.72 -2.09
C VAL A 104 -0.09 -9.41 -2.85
N ILE A 105 0.80 -9.27 -3.83
CA ILE A 105 0.76 -8.17 -4.77
C ILE A 105 0.35 -8.72 -6.13
N ASN A 106 -0.75 -8.19 -6.64
CA ASN A 106 -1.26 -8.57 -7.94
C ASN A 106 -0.77 -7.56 -8.98
N TYR A 107 0.04 -8.05 -9.92
CA TYR A 107 0.56 -7.25 -11.03
C TYR A 107 -0.33 -7.37 -12.26
N LYS A 108 -1.62 -7.17 -12.10
CA LYS A 108 -2.56 -7.20 -13.21
C LYS A 108 -2.13 -6.26 -14.33
N THR A 109 -1.57 -5.09 -13.96
CA THR A 109 -0.84 -4.21 -14.87
C THR A 109 0.51 -3.91 -14.23
N ILE A 110 1.56 -3.77 -15.06
CA ILE A 110 2.92 -3.57 -14.57
C ILE A 110 3.04 -2.28 -13.74
N ASP A 111 2.34 -1.24 -14.16
CA ASP A 111 2.45 0.08 -13.56
C ASP A 111 1.41 0.35 -12.47
N HIS A 112 0.52 -0.59 -12.20
CA HIS A 112 -0.53 -0.43 -11.20
C HIS A 112 -0.77 -1.72 -10.40
N PRO A 113 0.23 -2.15 -9.62
CA PRO A 113 0.06 -3.32 -8.77
C PRO A 113 -0.91 -3.06 -7.62
N LEU A 114 -1.60 -4.10 -7.19
CA LEU A 114 -2.59 -4.05 -6.13
C LEU A 114 -2.18 -4.97 -4.98
N LEU A 115 -2.13 -4.43 -3.77
CA LEU A 115 -1.89 -5.20 -2.56
C LEU A 115 -3.22 -5.69 -2.00
N ASN A 116 -3.38 -6.98 -1.85
CA ASN A 116 -4.60 -7.57 -1.32
C ASN A 116 -4.31 -8.85 -0.54
N VAL A 117 -5.36 -9.43 0.02
CA VAL A 117 -5.26 -10.74 0.65
C VAL A 117 -5.20 -11.82 -0.42
N GLY A 118 -4.39 -12.83 -0.18
CA GLY A 118 -4.33 -14.02 -1.02
C GLY A 118 -5.21 -15.16 -0.48
N LYS A 119 -5.75 -14.97 0.71
CA LYS A 119 -6.67 -15.92 1.36
C LYS A 119 -7.64 -15.15 2.25
N ARG A 120 -8.76 -15.75 2.59
CA ARG A 120 -9.74 -15.18 3.52
C ARG A 120 -9.09 -14.94 4.86
N MET A 121 -9.31 -13.76 5.43
CA MET A 121 -8.84 -13.45 6.79
C MET A 121 -9.79 -12.47 7.46
N SER A 122 -9.74 -12.39 8.78
CA SER A 122 -10.54 -11.42 9.52
C SER A 122 -10.05 -9.99 9.25
N MET A 123 -10.94 -9.02 9.44
CA MET A 123 -10.57 -7.61 9.34
C MET A 123 -9.44 -7.26 10.30
N GLU A 124 -9.48 -7.80 11.51
CA GLU A 124 -8.44 -7.56 12.52
C GLU A 124 -7.07 -8.04 12.05
N ASP A 125 -7.02 -9.23 11.46
CA ASP A 125 -5.77 -9.78 10.92
C ASP A 125 -5.25 -8.95 9.76
N LEU A 126 -6.13 -8.52 8.87
CA LEU A 126 -5.74 -7.66 7.76
C LEU A 126 -5.15 -6.35 8.27
N ILE A 127 -5.80 -5.69 9.22
CA ILE A 127 -5.30 -4.42 9.77
C ILE A 127 -3.93 -4.61 10.40
N ALA A 128 -3.74 -5.68 11.18
CA ALA A 128 -2.44 -5.97 11.79
C ALA A 128 -1.35 -6.14 10.73
N LYS A 129 -1.67 -6.84 9.64
CA LYS A 129 -0.72 -7.06 8.52
C LYS A 129 -0.45 -5.77 7.75
N LEU A 130 -1.45 -4.92 7.55
CA LEU A 130 -1.26 -3.63 6.90
C LEU A 130 -0.37 -2.71 7.74
N LYS A 131 -0.48 -2.77 9.05
CA LYS A 131 0.43 -2.04 9.95
C LYS A 131 1.88 -2.52 9.78
N GLU A 132 2.08 -3.83 9.61
CA GLU A 132 3.40 -4.37 9.35
C GLU A 132 3.96 -3.88 8.02
N VAL A 133 3.14 -3.84 6.97
CA VAL A 133 3.55 -3.31 5.67
C VAL A 133 3.90 -1.83 5.79
N GLU A 134 3.05 -1.07 6.47
CA GLU A 134 3.29 0.37 6.66
C GLU A 134 4.60 0.62 7.40
N ALA A 135 4.95 -0.22 8.36
CA ALA A 135 6.21 -0.10 9.11
C ALA A 135 7.44 -0.34 8.22
N MET A 136 7.28 -1.07 7.11
CA MET A 136 8.35 -1.29 6.13
C MET A 136 8.47 -0.15 5.13
N MET A 137 7.46 0.70 5.03
CA MET A 137 7.42 1.78 4.05
C MET A 137 8.19 3.00 4.54
N THR A 138 8.73 3.72 3.60
CA THR A 138 9.50 4.94 3.86
C THR A 138 8.79 6.14 3.24
N ASN A 139 8.59 7.19 4.04
CA ASN A 139 8.15 8.48 3.52
C ASN A 139 9.33 9.10 2.77
N THR A 140 9.20 9.24 1.46
CA THR A 140 10.28 9.75 0.62
C THR A 140 10.48 11.26 0.74
N GLY A 141 9.53 11.97 1.35
CA GLY A 141 9.53 13.43 1.38
C GLY A 141 9.06 14.09 0.09
N VAL A 142 8.80 13.31 -0.95
CA VAL A 142 8.29 13.84 -2.22
C VAL A 142 6.82 14.18 -2.08
N LYS A 143 6.45 15.36 -2.56
CA LYS A 143 5.06 15.80 -2.67
C LYS A 143 4.57 15.62 -4.10
N ILE A 144 3.33 15.25 -4.22
CA ILE A 144 2.63 15.19 -5.51
C ILE A 144 1.52 16.21 -5.59
#